data_34558fe8cfbabeab2934e69918d9639b
#
_entry.id   34558fe8cfbabeab2934e69918d9639b
#
_cell.length_a   1.000
_cell.length_b   1.000
_cell.length_c   1.000
_cell.angle_alpha   90.00
_cell.angle_beta   90.00
_cell.angle_gamma   90.00
#
_symmetry.space_group_name_H-M   'P 1'
#
loop_
_entity.id
_entity.type
_entity.pdbx_description
1 polymer ?
#
loop_
_entity_poly.entity_id
_entity_poly.type
_entity_poly.pdbx_seq_one_letter_code
_entity_poly.pdbx_strand_id
1 'polypeptide(L)'
;MKYLYLHGLGQKPDSWTRVIKETKVSESSVNLSLAGMLEGKSVTYKELYSAFSGECDRENEGIVLCGLSLGAVLALNYAIDHPDKVRALVLIAAQYKMPKNLLKVQNILFHLMPNSAFSKMGFKKADVISLCGTMAELDFSDSLHKVSCPVLLICGEKDTANKKTSKELCHYLNNPYFHELMKAGHEANIEAPEELAIVLQKFYDNLQISDKSLRYRRNK
;
A
#
# COMPACT_ATOMS: atom_id res chain seq x y z
N MET A 1 -16.27 -3.76 -8.78
CA MET A 1 -14.86 -3.35 -8.50
C MET A 1 -14.67 -3.33 -7.00
N LYS A 2 -13.67 -4.03 -6.47
CA LYS A 2 -13.33 -4.06 -5.04
C LYS A 2 -12.16 -3.14 -4.73
N TYR A 3 -12.18 -2.52 -3.56
CA TYR A 3 -11.13 -1.63 -3.05
C TYR A 3 -10.49 -2.29 -1.84
N LEU A 4 -9.24 -2.74 -1.97
CA LEU A 4 -8.51 -3.41 -0.91
C LEU A 4 -7.51 -2.44 -0.27
N TYR A 5 -7.64 -2.24 1.03
CA TYR A 5 -6.80 -1.33 1.80
C TYR A 5 -5.82 -2.12 2.66
N LEU A 6 -4.54 -1.77 2.54
CA LEU A 6 -3.43 -2.39 3.25
C LEU A 6 -2.74 -1.36 4.15
N HIS A 7 -2.75 -1.64 5.43
CA HIS A 7 -2.11 -0.76 6.42
C HIS A 7 -0.58 -0.91 6.45
N GLY A 8 0.11 0.04 7.08
CA GLY A 8 1.55 -0.02 7.32
C GLY A 8 1.93 -0.99 8.44
N LEU A 9 3.22 -1.30 8.54
CA LEU A 9 3.75 -2.03 9.68
C LEU A 9 3.50 -1.21 10.95
N GLY A 10 2.96 -1.85 11.99
CA GLY A 10 2.60 -1.18 13.24
C GLY A 10 1.16 -0.70 13.32
N GLN A 11 0.43 -0.71 12.24
CA GLN A 11 -0.98 -0.38 12.19
C GLN A 11 -1.87 -1.63 12.20
N LYS A 12 -3.18 -1.42 12.28
CA LYS A 12 -4.24 -2.43 12.18
C LYS A 12 -5.22 -2.05 11.08
N PRO A 13 -6.11 -2.98 10.65
CA PRO A 13 -7.09 -2.68 9.59
C PRO A 13 -7.98 -1.46 9.89
N ASP A 14 -8.32 -1.24 11.14
CA ASP A 14 -9.17 -0.13 11.59
C ASP A 14 -8.53 1.26 11.37
N SER A 15 -7.22 1.33 11.13
CA SER A 15 -6.53 2.57 10.77
C SER A 15 -7.08 3.24 9.49
N TRP A 16 -7.77 2.48 8.65
CA TRP A 16 -8.39 2.97 7.43
C TRP A 16 -9.86 3.39 7.58
N THR A 17 -10.49 3.03 8.71
CA THR A 17 -11.95 3.19 8.91
C THR A 17 -12.41 4.62 8.67
N ARG A 18 -11.68 5.60 9.20
CA ARG A 18 -12.03 7.02 9.05
C ARG A 18 -11.93 7.48 7.60
N VAL A 19 -10.86 7.13 6.91
CA VAL A 19 -10.65 7.45 5.49
C VAL A 19 -11.76 6.85 4.62
N ILE A 20 -12.03 5.55 4.78
CA ILE A 20 -12.99 4.82 3.95
C ILE A 20 -14.41 5.35 4.16
N LYS A 21 -14.78 5.67 5.39
CA LYS A 21 -16.11 6.21 5.73
C LYS A 21 -16.43 7.51 4.96
N GLU A 22 -15.42 8.31 4.69
CA GLU A 22 -15.55 9.58 3.94
C GLU A 22 -15.56 9.38 2.42
N THR A 23 -15.36 8.14 1.93
CA THR A 23 -15.39 7.83 0.49
C THR A 23 -16.71 7.22 0.05
N LYS A 24 -17.11 7.42 -1.21
CA LYS A 24 -18.30 6.80 -1.82
C LYS A 24 -18.14 5.31 -2.13
N VAL A 25 -16.97 4.74 -1.87
CA VAL A 25 -16.64 3.33 -2.17
C VAL A 25 -16.66 2.45 -0.92
N SER A 26 -17.10 2.97 0.21
CA SER A 26 -17.07 2.29 1.52
C SER A 26 -17.69 0.90 1.50
N GLU A 27 -18.83 0.71 0.84
CA GLU A 27 -19.53 -0.59 0.74
C GLU A 27 -18.74 -1.64 -0.09
N SER A 28 -17.87 -1.18 -0.98
CA SER A 28 -17.02 -2.04 -1.81
C SER A 28 -15.60 -2.15 -1.29
N SER A 29 -15.33 -1.60 -0.11
CA SER A 29 -13.99 -1.54 0.51
C SER A 29 -13.78 -2.67 1.50
N VAL A 30 -12.56 -3.21 1.52
CA VAL A 30 -12.10 -4.23 2.46
C VAL A 30 -10.78 -3.81 3.08
N ASN A 31 -10.74 -3.80 4.42
CA ASN A 31 -9.51 -3.55 5.18
C ASN A 31 -8.83 -4.88 5.47
N LEU A 32 -7.69 -5.12 4.87
CA LEU A 32 -6.96 -6.37 5.06
C LEU A 32 -6.08 -6.31 6.32
N SER A 33 -6.08 -7.39 7.08
CA SER A 33 -5.23 -7.55 8.27
C SER A 33 -3.92 -8.23 7.91
N LEU A 34 -2.81 -7.49 7.89
CA LEU A 34 -1.50 -8.08 7.59
C LEU A 34 -1.10 -9.14 8.63
N ALA A 35 -1.37 -8.90 9.91
CA ALA A 35 -1.13 -9.88 10.96
C ALA A 35 -2.06 -11.10 10.83
N GLY A 36 -3.34 -10.88 10.54
CA GLY A 36 -4.31 -11.97 10.34
C GLY A 36 -3.97 -12.88 9.17
N MET A 37 -3.44 -12.33 8.09
CA MET A 37 -3.00 -13.13 6.93
C MET A 37 -1.80 -14.04 7.24
N LEU A 38 -1.02 -13.74 8.29
CA LEU A 38 0.13 -14.52 8.74
C LEU A 38 -0.18 -15.43 9.94
N GLU A 39 -1.44 -15.51 10.39
CA GLU A 39 -1.80 -16.38 11.51
C GLU A 39 -1.46 -17.84 11.19
N GLY A 40 -0.69 -18.49 12.07
CA GLY A 40 -0.23 -19.87 11.89
C GLY A 40 0.88 -20.05 10.84
N LYS A 41 1.45 -18.97 10.30
CA LYS A 41 2.52 -19.00 9.29
C LYS A 41 3.80 -18.38 9.79
N SER A 42 4.91 -18.63 9.09
CA SER A 42 6.16 -17.91 9.31
C SER A 42 6.00 -16.43 8.94
N VAL A 43 6.46 -15.53 9.79
CA VAL A 43 6.35 -14.08 9.56
C VAL A 43 7.52 -13.61 8.70
N THR A 44 7.36 -13.78 7.39
CA THR A 44 8.29 -13.34 6.35
C THR A 44 7.54 -12.57 5.27
N TYR A 45 8.26 -11.74 4.50
CA TYR A 45 7.65 -11.02 3.38
C TYR A 45 7.05 -11.99 2.34
N LYS A 46 7.74 -13.09 2.04
CA LYS A 46 7.27 -14.10 1.08
C LYS A 46 5.92 -14.70 1.50
N GLU A 47 5.79 -15.09 2.77
CA GLU A 47 4.53 -15.65 3.29
C GLU A 47 3.41 -14.59 3.31
N LEU A 48 3.74 -13.35 3.69
CA LEU A 48 2.79 -12.25 3.68
C LEU A 48 2.31 -11.94 2.25
N TYR A 49 3.23 -11.88 1.30
CA TYR A 49 2.89 -11.66 -0.11
C TYR A 49 2.05 -12.79 -0.68
N SER A 50 2.41 -14.06 -0.39
CA SER A 50 1.63 -15.22 -0.83
C SER A 50 0.20 -15.19 -0.26
N ALA A 51 0.05 -14.87 1.02
CA ALA A 51 -1.27 -14.75 1.66
C ALA A 51 -2.09 -13.60 1.07
N PHE A 52 -1.47 -12.45 0.85
CA PHE A 52 -2.10 -11.29 0.21
C PHE A 52 -2.51 -11.58 -1.24
N SER A 53 -1.66 -12.26 -2.00
CA SER A 53 -1.98 -12.70 -3.36
C SER A 53 -3.22 -13.59 -3.37
N GLY A 54 -3.32 -14.52 -2.41
CA GLY A 54 -4.51 -15.37 -2.24
C GLY A 54 -5.79 -14.59 -1.92
N GLU A 55 -5.70 -13.48 -1.15
CA GLU A 55 -6.87 -12.59 -0.93
C GLU A 55 -7.27 -11.87 -2.23
N CYS A 56 -6.32 -11.37 -2.99
CA CYS A 56 -6.59 -10.73 -4.28
C CYS A 56 -7.18 -11.71 -5.30
N ASP A 57 -6.74 -12.97 -5.30
CA ASP A 57 -7.16 -13.98 -6.25
C ASP A 57 -8.60 -14.46 -6.03
N ARG A 58 -9.16 -14.27 -4.84
CA ARG A 58 -10.58 -14.52 -4.54
C ARG A 58 -11.52 -13.53 -5.19
N GLU A 59 -11.02 -12.37 -5.60
CA GLU A 59 -11.83 -11.36 -6.26
C GLU A 59 -11.96 -11.68 -7.75
N ASN A 60 -13.20 -11.91 -8.21
CA ASN A 60 -13.52 -12.21 -9.60
C ASN A 60 -13.51 -10.96 -10.50
N GLU A 61 -13.60 -9.77 -9.90
CA GLU A 61 -13.56 -8.49 -10.60
C GLU A 61 -12.18 -7.84 -10.46
N GLY A 62 -11.88 -6.89 -11.34
CA GLY A 62 -10.67 -6.08 -11.20
C GLY A 62 -10.66 -5.30 -9.88
N ILE A 63 -9.52 -5.25 -9.23
CA ILE A 63 -9.31 -4.67 -7.91
C ILE A 63 -8.59 -3.33 -7.97
N VAL A 64 -8.90 -2.45 -7.01
CA VAL A 64 -8.14 -1.24 -6.70
C VAL A 64 -7.38 -1.52 -5.42
N LEU A 65 -6.06 -1.36 -5.46
CA LEU A 65 -5.19 -1.56 -4.30
C LEU A 65 -4.80 -0.19 -3.72
N CYS A 66 -5.00 -0.02 -2.43
CA CYS A 66 -4.58 1.18 -1.68
C CYS A 66 -3.71 0.75 -0.51
N GLY A 67 -2.42 1.03 -0.57
CA GLY A 67 -1.46 0.62 0.44
C GLY A 67 -0.66 1.76 1.04
N LEU A 68 -0.36 1.67 2.33
CA LEU A 68 0.53 2.57 3.05
C LEU A 68 1.79 1.81 3.47
N SER A 69 2.99 2.35 3.18
CA SER A 69 4.28 1.81 3.63
C SER A 69 4.45 0.33 3.24
N LEU A 70 4.49 -0.61 4.19
CA LEU A 70 4.50 -2.06 3.91
C LEU A 70 3.33 -2.48 3.01
N GLY A 71 2.14 -1.94 3.26
CA GLY A 71 0.98 -2.19 2.42
C GLY A 71 1.16 -1.69 0.98
N ALA A 72 1.87 -0.56 0.80
CA ALA A 72 2.20 -0.05 -0.53
C ALA A 72 3.22 -0.94 -1.26
N VAL A 73 4.19 -1.51 -0.54
CA VAL A 73 5.16 -2.47 -1.10
C VAL A 73 4.44 -3.73 -1.60
N LEU A 74 3.51 -4.28 -0.80
CA LEU A 74 2.70 -5.44 -1.20
C LEU A 74 1.83 -5.13 -2.43
N ALA A 75 1.15 -3.98 -2.42
CA ALA A 75 0.30 -3.55 -3.53
C ALA A 75 1.08 -3.36 -4.83
N LEU A 76 2.27 -2.74 -4.74
CA LEU A 76 3.18 -2.57 -5.88
C LEU A 76 3.65 -3.91 -6.43
N ASN A 77 4.10 -4.82 -5.56
CA ASN A 77 4.55 -6.15 -5.97
C ASN A 77 3.42 -6.90 -6.70
N TYR A 78 2.21 -6.89 -6.15
CA TYR A 78 1.08 -7.56 -6.78
C TYR A 78 0.71 -6.94 -8.14
N ALA A 79 0.75 -5.62 -8.26
CA ALA A 79 0.47 -4.95 -9.53
C ALA A 79 1.54 -5.26 -10.61
N ILE A 80 2.78 -5.52 -10.22
CA ILE A 80 3.87 -5.97 -11.11
C ILE A 80 3.61 -7.40 -11.60
N ASP A 81 3.22 -8.30 -10.69
CA ASP A 81 3.06 -9.73 -11.00
C ASP A 81 1.71 -10.01 -11.69
N HIS A 82 0.68 -9.20 -11.44
CA HIS A 82 -0.69 -9.39 -11.93
C HIS A 82 -1.27 -8.11 -12.56
N PRO A 83 -0.64 -7.54 -13.60
CA PRO A 83 -1.03 -6.23 -14.15
C PRO A 83 -2.46 -6.20 -14.69
N ASP A 84 -2.98 -7.32 -15.18
CA ASP A 84 -4.34 -7.42 -15.73
C ASP A 84 -5.45 -7.44 -14.66
N LYS A 85 -5.12 -7.81 -13.41
CA LYS A 85 -6.06 -7.84 -12.28
C LYS A 85 -6.22 -6.50 -11.60
N VAL A 86 -5.17 -5.65 -11.61
CA VAL A 86 -5.16 -4.37 -10.90
C VAL A 86 -5.70 -3.25 -11.79
N ARG A 87 -6.85 -2.70 -11.42
CA ARG A 87 -7.52 -1.61 -12.13
C ARG A 87 -6.95 -0.24 -11.81
N ALA A 88 -6.46 -0.06 -10.61
CA ALA A 88 -5.75 1.13 -10.19
C ALA A 88 -4.93 0.85 -8.92
N LEU A 89 -3.91 1.65 -8.71
CA LEU A 89 -2.97 1.50 -7.62
C LEU A 89 -2.79 2.82 -6.87
N VAL A 90 -2.98 2.80 -5.56
CA VAL A 90 -2.67 3.92 -4.67
C VAL A 90 -1.53 3.52 -3.76
N LEU A 91 -0.43 4.24 -3.83
CA LEU A 91 0.79 3.99 -3.09
C LEU A 91 1.11 5.18 -2.19
N ILE A 92 1.02 4.98 -0.87
CA ILE A 92 1.26 6.01 0.13
C ILE A 92 2.56 5.72 0.86
N ALA A 93 3.48 6.67 0.87
CA ALA A 93 4.82 6.52 1.47
C ALA A 93 5.56 5.27 0.95
N ALA A 94 5.46 5.00 -0.36
CA ALA A 94 5.92 3.77 -0.98
C ALA A 94 7.44 3.74 -1.18
N GLN A 95 7.99 2.53 -1.07
CA GLN A 95 9.35 2.19 -1.45
C GLN A 95 9.28 1.14 -2.58
N TYR A 96 10.04 1.36 -3.66
CA TYR A 96 10.19 0.37 -4.75
C TYR A 96 11.49 -0.41 -4.64
N LYS A 97 12.41 0.10 -3.83
CA LYS A 97 13.68 -0.51 -3.49
C LYS A 97 13.95 -0.30 -2.00
N MET A 98 14.23 -1.38 -1.29
CA MET A 98 14.42 -1.27 0.15
C MET A 98 15.72 -0.56 0.51
N PRO A 99 15.66 0.48 1.34
CA PRO A 99 16.85 1.23 1.77
C PRO A 99 17.64 0.41 2.81
N LYS A 100 18.53 -0.47 2.34
CA LYS A 100 19.27 -1.46 3.16
C LYS A 100 19.90 -0.86 4.42
N ASN A 101 20.48 0.33 4.33
CA ASN A 101 21.12 0.99 5.48
C ASN A 101 20.08 1.45 6.51
N LEU A 102 18.94 1.98 6.06
CA LEU A 102 17.86 2.39 6.96
C LEU A 102 17.25 1.17 7.65
N LEU A 103 17.02 0.09 6.92
CA LEU A 103 16.51 -1.16 7.50
C LEU A 103 17.47 -1.78 8.52
N LYS A 104 18.79 -1.69 8.31
CA LYS A 104 19.78 -2.14 9.31
C LYS A 104 19.68 -1.31 10.60
N VAL A 105 19.60 0.03 10.49
CA VAL A 105 19.43 0.90 11.66
C VAL A 105 18.12 0.61 12.37
N GLN A 106 17.02 0.50 11.62
CA GLN A 106 15.70 0.16 12.15
C GLN A 106 15.71 -1.20 12.87
N ASN A 107 16.39 -2.20 12.31
CA ASN A 107 16.53 -3.51 12.93
C ASN A 107 17.27 -3.44 14.27
N ILE A 108 18.35 -2.66 14.38
CA ILE A 108 19.06 -2.42 15.64
C ILE A 108 18.13 -1.75 16.65
N LEU A 109 17.37 -0.74 16.25
CA LEU A 109 16.40 -0.07 17.13
C LEU A 109 15.32 -1.05 17.62
N PHE A 110 14.79 -1.89 16.75
CA PHE A 110 13.81 -2.91 17.14
C PHE A 110 14.36 -3.89 18.18
N HIS A 111 15.64 -4.27 18.09
CA HIS A 111 16.26 -5.11 19.12
C HIS A 111 16.34 -4.44 20.50
N LEU A 112 16.45 -3.11 20.54
CA LEU A 112 16.51 -2.33 21.78
C LEU A 112 15.12 -2.01 22.35
N MET A 113 14.05 -2.02 21.54
CA MET A 113 12.70 -1.69 21.99
C MET A 113 12.10 -2.81 22.86
N PRO A 114 11.25 -2.48 23.85
CA PRO A 114 10.58 -3.48 24.70
C PRO A 114 9.51 -4.25 23.91
N ASN A 115 9.27 -5.52 24.29
CA ASN A 115 8.26 -6.37 23.66
C ASN A 115 6.84 -5.75 23.63
N SER A 116 6.49 -4.97 24.66
CA SER A 116 5.18 -4.31 24.77
C SER A 116 4.89 -3.31 23.65
N ALA A 117 5.94 -2.75 23.02
CA ALA A 117 5.76 -1.85 21.87
C ALA A 117 5.21 -2.59 20.64
N PHE A 118 5.55 -3.87 20.49
CA PHE A 118 5.17 -4.68 19.34
C PHE A 118 3.80 -5.37 19.50
N SER A 119 3.41 -5.70 20.73
CA SER A 119 2.12 -6.37 20.99
C SER A 119 0.91 -5.53 20.55
N LYS A 120 1.03 -4.20 20.58
CA LYS A 120 0.00 -3.29 20.07
C LYS A 120 -0.18 -3.37 18.55
N MET A 121 0.84 -3.83 17.83
CA MET A 121 0.87 -3.97 16.37
C MET A 121 0.26 -5.29 15.87
N GLY A 122 -0.13 -6.18 16.79
CA GLY A 122 -0.60 -7.54 16.45
C GLY A 122 0.52 -8.51 16.09
N PHE A 123 1.78 -8.14 16.30
CA PHE A 123 2.97 -8.97 16.06
C PHE A 123 3.82 -9.13 17.32
N LYS A 124 4.59 -10.21 17.40
CA LYS A 124 5.69 -10.32 18.35
C LYS A 124 6.92 -9.57 17.83
N LYS A 125 7.81 -9.14 18.72
CA LYS A 125 9.07 -8.47 18.34
C LYS A 125 9.89 -9.27 17.35
N ALA A 126 10.03 -10.57 17.56
CA ALA A 126 10.77 -11.46 16.66
C ALA A 126 10.13 -11.49 15.25
N ASP A 127 8.80 -11.43 15.17
CA ASP A 127 8.06 -11.43 13.90
C ASP A 127 8.34 -10.17 13.09
N VAL A 128 8.31 -9.00 13.73
CA VAL A 128 8.63 -7.72 13.08
C VAL A 128 10.07 -7.70 12.57
N ILE A 129 11.02 -8.18 13.38
CA ILE A 129 12.44 -8.27 12.99
C ILE A 129 12.60 -9.21 11.79
N SER A 130 11.96 -10.39 11.82
CA SER A 130 11.98 -11.36 10.71
C SER A 130 11.40 -10.77 9.43
N LEU A 131 10.23 -10.13 9.52
CA LEU A 131 9.57 -9.50 8.38
C LEU A 131 10.46 -8.42 7.73
N CYS A 132 10.98 -7.48 8.53
CA CYS A 132 11.88 -6.45 8.04
C CYS A 132 13.18 -7.02 7.45
N GLY A 133 13.74 -8.06 8.07
CA GLY A 133 14.92 -8.76 7.56
C GLY A 133 14.70 -9.37 6.19
N THR A 134 13.55 -10.03 5.98
CA THR A 134 13.21 -10.67 4.70
C THR A 134 12.81 -9.66 3.60
N MET A 135 12.48 -8.42 3.97
CA MET A 135 12.23 -7.34 3.01
C MET A 135 13.49 -6.67 2.47
N ALA A 136 14.62 -6.80 3.17
CA ALA A 136 15.83 -6.03 2.88
C ALA A 136 16.40 -6.20 1.46
N GLU A 137 16.08 -7.31 0.79
CA GLU A 137 16.55 -7.61 -0.56
C GLU A 137 15.53 -7.25 -1.66
N LEU A 138 14.37 -6.67 -1.30
CA LEU A 138 13.36 -6.28 -2.27
C LEU A 138 13.87 -5.10 -3.12
N ASP A 139 13.84 -5.29 -4.43
CA ASP A 139 14.14 -4.28 -5.43
C ASP A 139 13.25 -4.51 -6.66
N PHE A 140 12.33 -3.61 -6.92
CA PHE A 140 11.40 -3.69 -8.05
C PHE A 140 11.82 -2.81 -9.23
N SER A 141 13.00 -2.18 -9.18
CA SER A 141 13.46 -1.19 -10.17
C SER A 141 13.28 -1.65 -11.62
N ASP A 142 13.70 -2.88 -11.91
CA ASP A 142 13.66 -3.44 -13.27
C ASP A 142 12.24 -3.88 -13.70
N SER A 143 11.29 -3.95 -12.78
CA SER A 143 9.93 -4.46 -13.02
C SER A 143 8.85 -3.38 -13.00
N LEU A 144 9.17 -2.13 -12.66
CA LEU A 144 8.19 -1.04 -12.55
C LEU A 144 7.44 -0.78 -13.86
N HIS A 145 8.09 -1.02 -15.01
CA HIS A 145 7.49 -0.88 -16.35
C HIS A 145 6.29 -1.80 -16.60
N LYS A 146 6.12 -2.88 -15.79
CA LYS A 146 4.99 -3.80 -15.89
C LYS A 146 3.69 -3.22 -15.29
N VAL A 147 3.78 -2.18 -14.46
CA VAL A 147 2.61 -1.52 -13.89
C VAL A 147 1.91 -0.73 -14.98
N SER A 148 0.79 -1.25 -15.47
CA SER A 148 0.04 -0.70 -16.60
C SER A 148 -1.20 0.10 -16.20
N CYS A 149 -1.68 -0.04 -14.96
CA CYS A 149 -2.86 0.64 -14.45
C CYS A 149 -2.56 2.09 -14.04
N PRO A 150 -3.59 2.97 -13.92
CA PRO A 150 -3.45 4.28 -13.31
C PRO A 150 -2.90 4.19 -11.89
N VAL A 151 -1.91 5.05 -11.56
CA VAL A 151 -1.27 5.08 -10.24
C VAL A 151 -1.44 6.45 -9.60
N LEU A 152 -1.82 6.46 -8.32
CA LEU A 152 -1.78 7.63 -7.45
C LEU A 152 -0.69 7.42 -6.40
N LEU A 153 0.32 8.29 -6.43
CA LEU A 153 1.38 8.34 -5.44
C LEU A 153 1.07 9.41 -4.41
N ILE A 154 1.12 9.08 -3.14
CA ILE A 154 0.86 10.02 -2.04
C ILE A 154 2.02 9.97 -1.04
N CYS A 155 2.40 11.14 -0.54
CA CYS A 155 3.36 11.25 0.55
C CYS A 155 2.98 12.40 1.47
N GLY A 156 3.14 12.24 2.77
CA GLY A 156 2.98 13.34 3.72
C GLY A 156 4.11 14.37 3.57
N GLU A 157 3.78 15.64 3.75
CA GLU A 157 4.75 16.76 3.69
C GLU A 157 5.95 16.55 4.61
N LYS A 158 5.70 15.99 5.81
CA LYS A 158 6.71 15.75 6.85
C LYS A 158 7.41 14.39 6.72
N ASP A 159 6.96 13.50 5.82
CA ASP A 159 7.60 12.20 5.60
C ASP A 159 8.83 12.34 4.69
N THR A 160 9.88 12.96 5.23
CA THR A 160 11.13 13.23 4.49
C THR A 160 11.83 11.96 4.03
N ALA A 161 11.68 10.85 4.77
CA ALA A 161 12.33 9.58 4.47
C ALA A 161 11.79 8.94 3.18
N ASN A 162 10.48 9.06 2.92
CA ASN A 162 9.84 8.43 1.78
C ASN A 162 9.53 9.39 0.62
N LYS A 163 9.55 10.70 0.87
CA LYS A 163 9.21 11.73 -0.12
C LYS A 163 10.08 11.64 -1.37
N LYS A 164 11.40 11.46 -1.20
CA LYS A 164 12.33 11.34 -2.33
C LYS A 164 11.97 10.15 -3.20
N THR A 165 11.80 8.97 -2.61
CA THR A 165 11.47 7.74 -3.34
C THR A 165 10.10 7.81 -4.00
N SER A 166 9.10 8.40 -3.33
CA SER A 166 7.76 8.62 -3.92
C SER A 166 7.82 9.53 -5.16
N LYS A 167 8.66 10.56 -5.15
CA LYS A 167 8.90 11.41 -6.32
C LYS A 167 9.69 10.69 -7.42
N GLU A 168 10.66 9.86 -7.07
CA GLU A 168 11.41 9.05 -8.03
C GLU A 168 10.49 8.07 -8.77
N LEU A 169 9.53 7.45 -8.09
CA LEU A 169 8.52 6.57 -8.72
C LEU A 169 7.75 7.27 -9.86
N CYS A 170 7.55 8.59 -9.79
CA CYS A 170 6.91 9.33 -10.88
C CYS A 170 7.66 9.22 -12.21
N HIS A 171 8.96 8.99 -12.17
CA HIS A 171 9.78 8.88 -13.40
C HIS A 171 9.77 7.47 -14.00
N TYR A 172 9.46 6.46 -13.20
CA TYR A 172 9.47 5.05 -13.62
C TYR A 172 8.10 4.51 -14.02
N LEU A 173 7.02 5.14 -13.52
CA LEU A 173 5.66 4.73 -13.78
C LEU A 173 5.06 5.53 -14.96
N ASN A 174 4.08 4.93 -15.63
CA ASN A 174 3.43 5.56 -16.78
C ASN A 174 2.36 6.56 -16.32
N ASN A 175 2.66 7.88 -16.43
CA ASN A 175 1.78 8.99 -16.06
C ASN A 175 1.10 8.86 -14.68
N PRO A 176 1.85 8.67 -13.59
CA PRO A 176 1.28 8.61 -12.26
C PRO A 176 0.81 10.00 -11.82
N TYR A 177 -0.26 10.02 -11.02
CA TYR A 177 -0.62 11.21 -10.25
C TYR A 177 0.21 11.26 -8.98
N PHE A 178 0.72 12.44 -8.62
CA PHE A 178 1.40 12.64 -7.34
C PHE A 178 0.67 13.69 -6.51
N HIS A 179 0.48 13.39 -5.22
CA HIS A 179 -0.12 14.31 -4.26
C HIS A 179 0.67 14.35 -2.94
N GLU A 180 0.98 15.54 -2.47
CA GLU A 180 1.62 15.77 -1.18
C GLU A 180 0.56 16.20 -0.17
N LEU A 181 0.33 15.40 0.89
CA LEU A 181 -0.61 15.73 1.96
C LEU A 181 0.02 16.73 2.93
N MET A 182 -0.61 17.89 3.05
CA MET A 182 -0.09 18.96 3.88
C MET A 182 -0.13 18.61 5.36
N LYS A 183 0.93 18.97 6.09
CA LYS A 183 1.09 18.75 7.54
C LYS A 183 1.10 17.29 7.99
N ALA A 184 0.89 16.32 7.10
CA ALA A 184 0.95 14.90 7.41
C ALA A 184 2.40 14.38 7.42
N GLY A 185 2.66 13.38 8.25
CA GLY A 185 3.88 12.59 8.25
C GLY A 185 3.69 11.24 7.54
N HIS A 186 4.30 10.19 8.11
CA HIS A 186 4.31 8.85 7.54
C HIS A 186 2.94 8.16 7.58
N GLU A 187 2.20 8.32 8.68
CA GLU A 187 0.90 7.67 8.91
C GLU A 187 -0.25 8.53 8.36
N ALA A 188 -0.19 8.87 7.07
CA ALA A 188 -1.10 9.79 6.41
C ALA A 188 -2.60 9.42 6.57
N ASN A 189 -2.92 8.12 6.68
CA ASN A 189 -4.28 7.63 6.91
C ASN A 189 -4.82 7.94 8.31
N ILE A 190 -3.94 8.22 9.28
CA ILE A 190 -4.28 8.61 10.65
C ILE A 190 -4.13 10.13 10.84
N GLU A 191 -3.05 10.71 10.28
CA GLU A 191 -2.69 12.10 10.51
C GLU A 191 -3.51 13.10 9.68
N ALA A 192 -3.96 12.70 8.47
CA ALA A 192 -4.76 13.54 7.58
C ALA A 192 -5.87 12.75 6.87
N PRO A 193 -6.76 12.04 7.62
CA PRO A 193 -7.73 11.12 7.03
C PRO A 193 -8.75 11.81 6.12
N GLU A 194 -9.20 13.03 6.44
CA GLU A 194 -10.17 13.77 5.64
C GLU A 194 -9.57 14.23 4.30
N GLU A 195 -8.37 14.83 4.34
CA GLU A 195 -7.68 15.27 3.13
C GLU A 195 -7.35 14.06 2.25
N LEU A 196 -6.88 12.97 2.86
CA LEU A 196 -6.61 11.72 2.14
C LEU A 196 -7.88 11.17 1.48
N ALA A 197 -9.02 11.16 2.18
CA ALA A 197 -10.28 10.68 1.63
C ALA A 197 -10.74 11.51 0.41
N ILE A 198 -10.58 12.84 0.46
CA ILE A 198 -10.90 13.74 -0.66
C ILE A 198 -10.03 13.40 -1.88
N VAL A 199 -8.73 13.22 -1.68
CA VAL A 199 -7.77 12.89 -2.73
C VAL A 199 -8.08 11.53 -3.35
N LEU A 200 -8.34 10.52 -2.53
CA LEU A 200 -8.74 9.17 -2.98
C LEU A 200 -10.05 9.22 -3.76
N GLN A 201 -11.07 9.92 -3.24
CA GLN A 201 -12.37 10.01 -3.91
C GLN A 201 -12.24 10.64 -5.30
N LYS A 202 -11.48 11.73 -5.43
CA LYS A 202 -11.23 12.36 -6.73
C LYS A 202 -10.55 11.40 -7.71
N PHE A 203 -9.60 10.62 -7.25
CA PHE A 203 -8.94 9.60 -8.08
C PHE A 203 -9.92 8.50 -8.50
N TYR A 204 -10.74 7.99 -7.58
CA TYR A 204 -11.74 6.95 -7.86
C TYR A 204 -12.86 7.41 -8.81
N ASP A 205 -13.32 8.66 -8.68
CA ASP A 205 -14.31 9.24 -9.61
C ASP A 205 -13.77 9.25 -11.05
N ASN A 206 -12.49 9.58 -11.23
CA ASN A 206 -11.85 9.57 -12.57
C ASN A 206 -11.76 8.16 -13.17
N LEU A 207 -11.53 7.11 -12.35
CA LEU A 207 -11.52 5.72 -12.81
C LEU A 207 -12.91 5.31 -13.34
N GLN A 208 -13.98 5.67 -12.62
CA GLN A 208 -15.34 5.32 -13.02
C GLN A 208 -15.77 5.99 -14.33
N ILE A 209 -15.33 7.23 -14.59
CA ILE A 209 -15.60 7.95 -15.83
C ILE A 209 -14.90 7.23 -17.00
N SER A 210 -13.65 6.85 -16.84
CA SER A 210 -12.87 6.12 -17.84
C SER A 210 -13.50 4.77 -18.21
N ASP A 211 -13.95 4.01 -17.21
CA ASP A 211 -14.62 2.72 -17.43
C ASP A 211 -15.95 2.86 -18.19
N LYS A 212 -16.75 3.89 -17.88
CA LYS A 212 -17.99 4.18 -18.58
C LYS A 212 -17.74 4.55 -20.05
N SER A 213 -16.71 5.34 -20.33
CA SER A 213 -16.35 5.74 -21.68
C SER A 213 -15.87 4.55 -22.55
N LEU A 214 -15.13 3.61 -21.96
CA LEU A 214 -14.67 2.39 -22.63
C LEU A 214 -15.82 1.44 -22.94
N ARG A 215 -16.79 1.27 -22.02
CA ARG A 215 -18.00 0.45 -22.26
C ARG A 215 -18.86 1.02 -23.37
N TYR A 216 -19.03 2.34 -23.44
CA TYR A 216 -19.78 3.00 -24.51
C TYR A 216 -19.16 2.78 -25.90
N ARG A 217 -17.83 2.76 -26.01
CA ARG A 217 -17.10 2.51 -27.28
C ARG A 217 -17.15 1.05 -27.73
N ARG A 218 -17.28 0.08 -26.81
CA ARG A 218 -17.38 -1.35 -27.15
C ARG A 218 -18.77 -1.78 -27.61
N ASN A 219 -19.79 -0.98 -27.33
CA ASN A 219 -21.19 -1.25 -27.70
C ASN A 219 -21.64 -0.50 -28.96
N LYS A 220 -20.71 0.15 -29.67
CA LYS A 220 -20.88 0.73 -31.02
C LYS A 220 -20.07 -0.10 -32.01
#